data_81557b97e179272904f1ea7f2945b709
#
_entry.id   81557b97e179272904f1ea7f2945b709
#
_cell.length_a   1.000
_cell.length_b   1.000
_cell.length_c   1.000
_cell.angle_alpha   90.00
_cell.angle_beta   90.00
_cell.angle_gamma   90.00
#
_symmetry.space_group_name_H-M   'P 1'
#
loop_
_entity.id
_entity.type
_entity.pdbx_description
1 polymer ?
#
loop_
_entity_poly.entity_id
_entity_poly.type
_entity_poly.pdbx_seq_one_letter_code
_entity_poly.pdbx_strand_id
1 'polypeptide(L)'
;FVPSRYTMDSKNPDARKYLAQRAELLGAIRLPNNAFRANAGTDVVSDIIFLQKRDHPIDIEPDWVHLGLISEGITLNSYFVDHPEMVLGEITTESTQYGKEECTVIPIPDEDLGDQLHEAVQHIGGHYEAQELAPEEELSLQGETIPADPNVKNFSYAVVDGDVYFRENSIMRKADLSATATGRIKGMVELRTIVQELIDY
;
A
#
# COMPACT_ATOMS: atom_id res chain seq x y z
N PHE A 1 -2.24 -3.65 4.06
CA PHE A 1 -1.85 -3.58 2.66
C PHE A 1 -1.50 -4.99 2.18
N VAL A 2 -2.15 -5.46 1.11
CA VAL A 2 -2.02 -6.87 0.65
C VAL A 2 -1.59 -6.90 -0.83
N PRO A 3 -0.31 -6.80 -1.13
CA PRO A 3 0.21 -6.92 -2.49
C PRO A 3 0.63 -8.37 -2.80
N SER A 4 0.99 -8.62 -4.05
CA SER A 4 1.73 -9.83 -4.39
C SER A 4 3.15 -9.82 -3.78
N ARG A 5 3.77 -11.00 -3.63
CA ARG A 5 5.13 -11.15 -3.11
C ARG A 5 6.19 -10.26 -3.79
N TYR A 6 5.96 -9.88 -5.04
CA TYR A 6 6.90 -9.04 -5.79
C TYR A 6 7.16 -7.67 -5.17
N THR A 7 6.27 -7.17 -4.31
CA THR A 7 6.53 -5.93 -3.57
C THR A 7 7.69 -6.10 -2.60
N MET A 8 7.71 -7.21 -1.87
CA MET A 8 8.78 -7.53 -0.92
C MET A 8 10.01 -8.13 -1.63
N ASP A 9 9.84 -9.00 -2.63
CA ASP A 9 10.92 -9.77 -3.24
C ASP A 9 11.49 -9.15 -4.54
N SER A 10 11.03 -7.98 -4.97
CA SER A 10 11.61 -7.33 -6.16
C SER A 10 13.11 -7.09 -5.98
N LYS A 11 13.90 -7.39 -7.01
CA LYS A 11 15.34 -7.06 -7.06
C LYS A 11 15.58 -5.55 -7.00
N ASN A 12 14.65 -4.75 -7.57
CA ASN A 12 14.69 -3.30 -7.44
C ASN A 12 14.12 -2.90 -6.07
N PRO A 13 14.91 -2.27 -5.18
CA PRO A 13 14.50 -1.88 -3.85
C PRO A 13 13.77 -0.53 -3.78
N ASP A 14 13.65 0.23 -4.87
CA ASP A 14 13.22 1.63 -4.85
C ASP A 14 11.86 1.84 -4.17
N ALA A 15 10.89 0.96 -4.44
CA ALA A 15 9.57 1.02 -3.81
C ALA A 15 9.66 0.80 -2.29
N ARG A 16 10.47 -0.17 -1.85
CA ARG A 16 10.67 -0.45 -0.42
C ARG A 16 11.44 0.68 0.27
N LYS A 17 12.45 1.26 -0.37
CA LYS A 17 13.16 2.46 0.13
C LYS A 17 12.19 3.61 0.32
N TYR A 18 11.36 3.88 -0.68
CA TYR A 18 10.35 4.93 -0.60
C TYR A 18 9.38 4.71 0.57
N LEU A 19 8.92 3.47 0.78
CA LEU A 19 8.05 3.11 1.88
C LEU A 19 8.77 3.27 3.23
N ALA A 20 9.99 2.73 3.38
CA ALA A 20 10.75 2.76 4.62
C ALA A 20 11.03 4.18 5.13
N GLN A 21 11.26 5.10 4.22
CA GLN A 21 11.45 6.51 4.57
C GLN A 21 10.19 7.17 5.16
N ARG A 22 8.98 6.68 4.80
CA ARG A 22 7.68 7.28 5.13
C ARG A 22 6.85 6.49 6.11
N ALA A 23 7.19 5.22 6.28
CA ALA A 23 6.49 4.33 7.18
C ALA A 23 7.47 3.37 7.86
N GLU A 24 7.13 2.96 9.07
CA GLU A 24 7.79 1.88 9.79
C GLU A 24 7.11 0.56 9.45
N LEU A 25 7.90 -0.48 9.19
CA LEU A 25 7.38 -1.83 9.03
C LEU A 25 7.12 -2.40 10.44
N LEU A 26 5.86 -2.61 10.78
CA LEU A 26 5.47 -3.28 12.02
C LEU A 26 5.57 -4.79 11.90
N GLY A 27 5.44 -5.31 10.69
CA GLY A 27 5.58 -6.70 10.34
C GLY A 27 4.96 -7.02 8.99
N ALA A 28 5.22 -8.24 8.51
CA ALA A 28 4.63 -8.74 7.28
C ALA A 28 4.33 -10.24 7.43
N ILE A 29 3.22 -10.70 6.85
CA ILE A 29 2.84 -12.11 6.83
C ILE A 29 2.75 -12.56 5.39
N ARG A 30 3.45 -13.63 5.03
CA ARG A 30 3.41 -14.23 3.69
C ARG A 30 2.41 -15.37 3.65
N LEU A 31 1.43 -15.26 2.77
CA LEU A 31 0.39 -16.25 2.56
C LEU A 31 0.83 -17.30 1.51
N PRO A 32 0.36 -18.55 1.62
CA PRO A 32 0.57 -19.56 0.58
C PRO A 32 -0.13 -19.19 -0.73
N ASN A 33 0.34 -19.76 -1.82
CA ASN A 33 -0.13 -19.43 -3.18
C ASN A 33 -1.62 -19.66 -3.39
N ASN A 34 -2.24 -20.57 -2.65
CA ASN A 34 -3.66 -20.93 -2.76
C ASN A 34 -4.60 -20.08 -1.90
N ALA A 35 -4.10 -19.13 -1.12
CA ALA A 35 -4.89 -18.34 -0.15
C ALA A 35 -6.11 -17.64 -0.79
N PHE A 36 -6.01 -17.23 -2.06
CA PHE A 36 -7.08 -16.56 -2.80
C PHE A 36 -7.74 -17.42 -3.88
N ARG A 37 -7.39 -18.72 -3.98
CA ARG A 37 -7.92 -19.61 -5.01
C ARG A 37 -9.45 -19.68 -4.98
N ALA A 38 -10.05 -19.81 -3.82
CA ALA A 38 -11.51 -19.91 -3.66
C ALA A 38 -12.26 -18.64 -4.06
N ASN A 39 -11.66 -17.46 -3.83
CA ASN A 39 -12.32 -16.16 -4.02
C ASN A 39 -11.95 -15.50 -5.35
N ALA A 40 -10.71 -15.65 -5.80
CA ALA A 40 -10.21 -15.00 -7.00
C ALA A 40 -9.81 -15.96 -8.13
N GLY A 41 -9.84 -17.29 -7.89
CA GLY A 41 -9.47 -18.31 -8.90
C GLY A 41 -8.01 -18.24 -9.34
N THR A 42 -7.14 -17.67 -8.50
CA THR A 42 -5.71 -17.48 -8.83
C THR A 42 -4.81 -18.09 -7.76
N ASP A 43 -3.68 -18.59 -8.20
CA ASP A 43 -2.60 -19.10 -7.37
C ASP A 43 -1.46 -18.08 -7.35
N VAL A 44 -1.43 -17.26 -6.31
CA VAL A 44 -0.44 -16.20 -6.16
C VAL A 44 -0.01 -16.05 -4.71
N VAL A 45 1.28 -16.07 -4.48
CA VAL A 45 1.84 -15.72 -3.16
C VAL A 45 1.64 -14.24 -2.91
N SER A 46 1.02 -13.91 -1.80
CA SER A 46 0.72 -12.54 -1.39
C SER A 46 1.25 -12.26 0.00
N ASP A 47 1.58 -11.02 0.26
CA ASP A 47 2.06 -10.56 1.56
C ASP A 47 1.03 -9.64 2.22
N ILE A 48 0.76 -9.81 3.51
CA ILE A 48 0.04 -8.82 4.32
C ILE A 48 1.11 -7.97 5.00
N ILE A 49 1.19 -6.69 4.64
CA ILE A 49 2.22 -5.78 5.15
C ILE A 49 1.57 -4.78 6.10
N PHE A 50 2.08 -4.70 7.31
CA PHE A 50 1.65 -3.79 8.36
C PHE A 50 2.62 -2.62 8.46
N LEU A 51 2.13 -1.42 8.18
CA LEU A 51 2.93 -0.21 8.13
C LEU A 51 2.35 0.86 9.06
N GLN A 52 3.20 1.50 9.83
CA GLN A 52 2.86 2.70 10.60
C GLN A 52 3.44 3.93 9.90
N LYS A 53 2.56 4.85 9.49
CA LYS A 53 2.98 6.08 8.83
C LYS A 53 3.85 6.92 9.79
N ARG A 54 4.95 7.46 9.29
CA ARG A 54 5.79 8.43 10.01
C ARG A 54 5.25 9.84 9.82
N ASP A 55 5.42 10.69 10.81
CA ASP A 55 5.02 12.11 10.72
C ASP A 55 5.84 12.84 9.66
N HIS A 56 7.12 12.53 9.56
CA HIS A 56 8.04 13.09 8.57
C HIS A 56 8.84 11.98 7.89
N PRO A 57 9.14 12.13 6.59
CA PRO A 57 10.09 11.24 5.93
C PRO A 57 11.46 11.34 6.59
N ILE A 58 12.09 10.19 6.82
CA ILE A 58 13.46 10.09 7.33
C ILE A 58 14.33 9.35 6.33
N ASP A 59 15.62 9.71 6.28
CA ASP A 59 16.58 9.00 5.44
C ASP A 59 17.08 7.75 6.17
N ILE A 60 16.40 6.62 5.91
CA ILE A 60 16.67 5.33 6.53
C ILE A 60 16.54 4.22 5.49
N GLU A 61 17.38 3.21 5.62
CA GLU A 61 17.38 2.02 4.78
C GLU A 61 17.51 0.75 5.65
N PRO A 62 16.41 0.33 6.32
CA PRO A 62 16.41 -0.86 7.16
C PRO A 62 16.55 -2.15 6.32
N ASP A 63 16.92 -3.25 6.97
CA ASP A 63 17.27 -4.52 6.31
C ASP A 63 16.14 -5.07 5.42
N TRP A 64 14.88 -4.89 5.79
CA TRP A 64 13.74 -5.34 4.99
C TRP A 64 13.60 -4.64 3.61
N VAL A 65 14.38 -3.59 3.36
CA VAL A 65 14.49 -2.98 2.03
C VAL A 65 15.23 -3.91 1.06
N HIS A 66 16.10 -4.78 1.59
CA HIS A 66 16.96 -5.66 0.83
C HIS A 66 16.44 -7.10 0.76
N LEU A 67 17.10 -7.90 -0.07
CA LEU A 67 16.87 -9.32 -0.16
C LEU A 67 17.98 -10.06 0.59
N GLY A 68 17.57 -11.11 1.30
CA GLY A 68 18.48 -12.08 1.91
C GLY A 68 18.54 -13.37 1.10
N LEU A 69 19.47 -14.24 1.45
CA LEU A 69 19.64 -15.56 0.86
C LEU A 69 19.17 -16.60 1.87
N ILE A 70 18.27 -17.50 1.49
CA ILE A 70 17.90 -18.63 2.32
C ILE A 70 18.93 -19.74 2.06
N SER A 71 18.64 -20.75 1.37
CA SER A 71 19.57 -21.82 0.99
C SER A 71 19.54 -21.99 -0.52
N GLU A 72 20.60 -22.59 -1.11
CA GLU A 72 20.65 -22.98 -2.52
C GLU A 72 20.34 -21.88 -3.55
N GLY A 73 20.65 -20.61 -3.23
CA GLY A 73 20.48 -19.50 -4.17
C GLY A 73 19.06 -18.91 -4.22
N ILE A 74 18.16 -19.35 -3.37
CA ILE A 74 16.83 -18.77 -3.24
C ILE A 74 16.94 -17.43 -2.50
N THR A 75 16.54 -16.35 -3.16
CA THR A 75 16.48 -15.01 -2.56
C THR A 75 15.07 -14.68 -2.10
N LEU A 76 14.97 -14.15 -0.90
CA LEU A 76 13.72 -13.71 -0.25
C LEU A 76 13.94 -12.33 0.35
N ASN A 77 12.88 -11.61 0.65
CA ASN A 77 13.02 -10.39 1.42
C ASN A 77 13.70 -10.69 2.78
N SER A 78 14.66 -9.84 3.22
CA SER A 78 15.40 -10.05 4.47
C SER A 78 14.48 -10.23 5.67
N TYR A 79 13.34 -9.51 5.70
CA TYR A 79 12.35 -9.67 6.76
C TYR A 79 11.90 -11.13 6.94
N PHE A 80 11.58 -11.83 5.84
CA PHE A 80 11.13 -13.23 5.92
C PHE A 80 12.29 -14.22 6.12
N VAL A 81 13.52 -13.81 5.88
CA VAL A 81 14.71 -14.60 6.23
C VAL A 81 14.91 -14.57 7.74
N ASP A 82 14.72 -13.40 8.36
CA ASP A 82 14.89 -13.19 9.81
C ASP A 82 13.66 -13.65 10.60
N HIS A 83 12.48 -13.70 9.96
CA HIS A 83 11.20 -14.09 10.56
C HIS A 83 10.53 -15.21 9.75
N PRO A 84 11.10 -16.42 9.74
CA PRO A 84 10.53 -17.55 8.99
C PRO A 84 9.13 -17.96 9.50
N GLU A 85 8.81 -17.71 10.76
CA GLU A 85 7.49 -17.93 11.37
C GLU A 85 6.38 -17.08 10.75
N MET A 86 6.75 -16.03 10.03
CA MET A 86 5.82 -15.15 9.32
C MET A 86 5.48 -15.63 7.91
N VAL A 87 6.03 -16.76 7.48
CA VAL A 87 5.71 -17.42 6.20
C VAL A 87 4.76 -18.58 6.47
N LEU A 88 3.49 -18.44 6.10
CA LEU A 88 2.44 -19.42 6.37
C LEU A 88 2.41 -20.51 5.29
N GLY A 89 3.43 -21.35 5.27
CA GLY A 89 3.58 -22.44 4.31
C GLY A 89 5.02 -22.87 4.11
N GLU A 90 5.21 -23.81 3.21
CA GLU A 90 6.54 -24.30 2.83
C GLU A 90 7.08 -23.52 1.64
N ILE A 91 8.29 -22.96 1.80
CA ILE A 91 8.98 -22.27 0.71
C ILE A 91 9.55 -23.31 -0.25
N THR A 92 9.20 -23.23 -1.52
CA THR A 92 9.70 -24.09 -2.59
C THR A 92 9.96 -23.29 -3.85
N THR A 93 10.50 -23.96 -4.88
CA THR A 93 10.67 -23.38 -6.20
C THR A 93 9.68 -23.99 -7.18
N GLU A 94 9.13 -23.17 -8.05
CA GLU A 94 8.22 -23.57 -9.09
C GLU A 94 8.75 -23.07 -10.44
N SER A 95 8.72 -23.93 -11.45
CA SER A 95 9.11 -23.55 -12.81
C SER A 95 8.00 -22.71 -13.45
N THR A 96 8.33 -21.49 -13.82
CA THR A 96 7.40 -20.64 -14.59
C THR A 96 7.29 -21.12 -16.03
N GLN A 97 6.23 -20.70 -16.71
CA GLN A 97 6.03 -20.95 -18.14
C GLN A 97 7.19 -20.46 -19.05
N TYR A 98 8.11 -19.64 -18.49
CA TYR A 98 9.30 -19.12 -19.18
C TYR A 98 10.58 -19.87 -18.81
N GLY A 99 10.48 -21.02 -18.12
CA GLY A 99 11.63 -21.85 -17.73
C GLY A 99 12.51 -21.25 -16.65
N LYS A 100 12.02 -20.26 -15.89
CA LYS A 100 12.70 -19.72 -14.72
C LYS A 100 12.13 -20.36 -13.47
N GLU A 101 13.01 -20.75 -12.57
CA GLU A 101 12.60 -21.14 -11.23
C GLU A 101 12.30 -19.89 -10.42
N GLU A 102 11.10 -19.82 -9.84
CA GLU A 102 10.68 -18.77 -8.95
C GLU A 102 10.31 -19.35 -7.60
N CYS A 103 10.61 -18.60 -6.55
CA CYS A 103 10.21 -18.94 -5.20
C CYS A 103 8.69 -18.89 -5.08
N THR A 104 8.08 -19.93 -4.54
CA THR A 104 6.66 -19.98 -4.20
C THR A 104 6.49 -20.47 -2.76
N VAL A 105 5.29 -20.31 -2.20
CA VAL A 105 4.93 -20.84 -0.90
C VAL A 105 3.70 -21.72 -1.08
N ILE A 106 3.83 -22.98 -0.73
CA ILE A 106 2.73 -23.95 -0.78
C ILE A 106 2.12 -24.13 0.62
N PRO A 107 0.82 -24.42 0.73
CA PRO A 107 0.19 -24.63 2.04
C PRO A 107 0.78 -25.88 2.74
N ILE A 108 0.85 -25.84 4.06
CA ILE A 108 1.22 -27.00 4.87
C ILE A 108 0.03 -27.97 4.87
N PRO A 109 0.22 -29.26 4.54
CA PRO A 109 -0.86 -30.23 4.60
C PRO A 109 -1.46 -30.34 6.00
N ASP A 110 -2.80 -30.44 6.07
CA ASP A 110 -3.54 -30.63 7.31
C ASP A 110 -3.50 -29.46 8.32
N GLU A 111 -2.92 -28.32 7.95
CA GLU A 111 -2.96 -27.10 8.76
C GLU A 111 -4.00 -26.10 8.22
N ASP A 112 -4.72 -25.46 9.15
CA ASP A 112 -5.67 -24.41 8.81
C ASP A 112 -4.96 -23.05 8.69
N LEU A 113 -5.17 -22.38 7.56
CA LEU A 113 -4.55 -21.07 7.29
C LEU A 113 -5.04 -20.00 8.28
N GLY A 114 -6.29 -20.10 8.77
CA GLY A 114 -6.84 -19.17 9.74
C GLY A 114 -6.15 -19.26 11.09
N ASP A 115 -5.83 -20.47 11.53
CA ASP A 115 -5.11 -20.72 12.79
C ASP A 115 -3.66 -20.21 12.68
N GLN A 116 -2.97 -20.51 11.57
CA GLN A 116 -1.63 -19.98 11.29
C GLN A 116 -1.61 -18.44 11.27
N LEU A 117 -2.60 -17.83 10.62
CA LEU A 117 -2.72 -16.38 10.56
C LEU A 117 -2.97 -15.77 11.94
N HIS A 118 -3.80 -16.42 12.75
CA HIS A 118 -4.08 -15.99 14.12
C HIS A 118 -2.81 -15.98 14.99
N GLU A 119 -1.96 -16.97 14.82
CA GLU A 119 -0.66 -17.05 15.52
C GLU A 119 0.30 -15.97 15.00
N ALA A 120 0.46 -15.86 13.68
CA ALA A 120 1.37 -14.90 13.07
C ALA A 120 1.04 -13.43 13.44
N VAL A 121 -0.23 -13.08 13.52
CA VAL A 121 -0.66 -11.71 13.90
C VAL A 121 -0.19 -11.34 15.30
N GLN A 122 -0.01 -12.29 16.22
CA GLN A 122 0.47 -12.01 17.58
C GLN A 122 1.94 -11.55 17.62
N HIS A 123 2.70 -11.83 16.57
CA HIS A 123 4.08 -11.36 16.41
C HIS A 123 4.16 -9.95 15.82
N ILE A 124 3.05 -9.37 15.37
CA ILE A 124 3.03 -8.00 14.86
C ILE A 124 3.07 -7.03 16.03
N GLY A 125 4.21 -6.39 16.22
CA GLY A 125 4.42 -5.38 17.26
C GLY A 125 3.99 -4.00 16.75
N GLY A 126 2.81 -3.53 17.12
CA GLY A 126 2.39 -2.16 16.87
C GLY A 126 1.88 -1.53 18.15
N HIS A 127 2.43 -0.40 18.54
CA HIS A 127 1.80 0.48 19.51
C HIS A 127 0.99 1.52 18.76
N TYR A 128 -0.33 1.37 18.79
CA TYR A 128 -1.21 2.46 18.45
C TYR A 128 -1.25 3.41 19.65
N GLU A 129 -0.39 4.41 19.64
CA GLU A 129 -0.66 5.61 20.42
C GLU A 129 -1.78 6.35 19.68
N ALA A 130 -2.99 6.32 20.26
CA ALA A 130 -4.01 7.27 19.85
C ALA A 130 -3.37 8.65 20.04
N GLN A 131 -2.89 9.24 18.95
CA GLN A 131 -2.66 10.68 18.98
C GLN A 131 -4.01 11.27 19.39
N GLU A 132 -4.12 11.76 20.62
CA GLU A 132 -5.10 12.80 20.90
C GLU A 132 -4.82 13.81 19.79
N LEU A 133 -5.75 13.89 18.84
CA LEU A 133 -5.74 14.97 17.86
C LEU A 133 -5.67 16.22 18.73
N ALA A 134 -4.46 16.74 18.90
CA ALA A 134 -4.29 18.07 19.46
C ALA A 134 -5.31 18.93 18.71
N PRO A 135 -6.16 19.70 19.40
CA PRO A 135 -7.14 20.55 18.75
C PRO A 135 -6.35 21.22 17.65
N GLU A 136 -6.76 20.96 16.39
CA GLU A 136 -6.04 21.32 15.18
C GLU A 136 -5.35 22.66 15.46
N GLU A 137 -4.08 22.61 15.89
CA GLU A 137 -3.25 23.78 15.72
C GLU A 137 -3.38 24.00 14.24
N GLU A 138 -4.11 25.03 13.88
CA GLU A 138 -4.14 25.57 12.55
C GLU A 138 -2.68 25.61 12.09
N LEU A 139 -2.20 24.47 11.56
CA LEU A 139 -1.08 24.50 10.66
C LEU A 139 -1.54 25.60 9.72
N SER A 140 -0.88 26.73 9.81
CA SER A 140 -1.05 27.88 8.92
C SER A 140 -0.66 27.38 7.54
N LEU A 141 -1.55 26.54 7.01
CA LEU A 141 -1.51 26.05 5.64
C LEU A 141 -1.83 27.29 4.84
N GLN A 142 -0.77 27.92 4.34
CA GLN A 142 -0.84 29.00 3.38
C GLN A 142 -1.62 28.48 2.17
N GLY A 143 -2.94 28.59 2.25
CA GLY A 143 -3.85 28.18 1.20
C GLY A 143 -5.29 28.33 1.68
N GLU A 144 -6.12 28.95 0.85
CA GLU A 144 -7.55 29.08 1.06
C GLU A 144 -8.19 27.70 1.11
N THR A 145 -8.77 27.34 2.27
CA THR A 145 -9.48 26.07 2.45
C THR A 145 -10.97 26.34 2.58
N ILE A 146 -11.78 25.46 1.99
CA ILE A 146 -13.24 25.48 2.08
C ILE A 146 -13.76 24.12 2.55
N PRO A 147 -14.95 24.05 3.14
CA PRO A 147 -15.58 22.77 3.49
C PRO A 147 -15.75 21.90 2.24
N ALA A 148 -15.56 20.59 2.40
CA ALA A 148 -15.71 19.67 1.28
C ALA A 148 -17.17 19.55 0.84
N ASP A 149 -17.43 19.70 -0.48
CA ASP A 149 -18.69 19.33 -1.08
C ASP A 149 -18.85 17.79 -1.02
N PRO A 150 -19.93 17.27 -0.42
CA PRO A 150 -20.19 15.82 -0.35
C PRO A 150 -20.21 15.12 -1.71
N ASN A 151 -20.61 15.83 -2.78
CA ASN A 151 -20.72 15.29 -4.13
C ASN A 151 -19.36 15.19 -4.84
N VAL A 152 -18.33 15.87 -4.35
CA VAL A 152 -16.98 15.74 -4.89
C VAL A 152 -16.34 14.49 -4.28
N LYS A 153 -15.85 13.58 -5.10
CA LYS A 153 -15.18 12.36 -4.63
C LYS A 153 -13.92 12.70 -3.83
N ASN A 154 -13.67 11.98 -2.73
CA ASN A 154 -12.45 12.16 -1.95
C ASN A 154 -11.18 11.92 -2.81
N PHE A 155 -10.13 12.68 -2.57
CA PHE A 155 -8.88 12.69 -3.34
C PHE A 155 -9.08 13.02 -4.84
N SER A 156 -10.02 13.94 -5.14
CA SER A 156 -10.24 14.42 -6.50
C SER A 156 -10.27 15.94 -6.55
N TYR A 157 -10.08 16.46 -7.77
CA TYR A 157 -10.19 17.90 -8.05
C TYR A 157 -11.63 18.31 -8.30
N ALA A 158 -11.94 19.54 -7.87
CA ALA A 158 -13.18 20.25 -8.18
C ALA A 158 -12.85 21.69 -8.60
N VAL A 159 -13.79 22.33 -9.31
CA VAL A 159 -13.72 23.75 -9.65
C VAL A 159 -14.80 24.47 -8.86
N VAL A 160 -14.40 25.42 -8.01
CA VAL A 160 -15.30 26.25 -7.19
C VAL A 160 -14.95 27.71 -7.47
N ASP A 161 -15.94 28.51 -7.87
CA ASP A 161 -15.78 29.93 -8.20
C ASP A 161 -14.64 30.24 -9.18
N GLY A 162 -14.37 29.29 -10.08
CA GLY A 162 -13.33 29.41 -11.10
C GLY A 162 -11.93 29.01 -10.66
N ASP A 163 -11.73 28.63 -9.40
CA ASP A 163 -10.47 28.10 -8.87
C ASP A 163 -10.50 26.58 -8.76
N VAL A 164 -9.32 25.95 -8.83
CA VAL A 164 -9.17 24.51 -8.68
C VAL A 164 -8.88 24.18 -7.24
N TYR A 165 -9.67 23.27 -6.67
CA TYR A 165 -9.51 22.74 -5.32
C TYR A 165 -9.28 21.24 -5.37
N PHE A 166 -8.51 20.72 -4.42
CA PHE A 166 -8.31 19.29 -4.20
C PHE A 166 -9.01 18.87 -2.91
N ARG A 167 -9.89 17.88 -2.99
CA ARG A 167 -10.59 17.37 -1.81
C ARG A 167 -9.73 16.37 -1.05
N GLU A 168 -9.61 16.61 0.25
CA GLU A 168 -8.91 15.75 1.19
C GLU A 168 -9.79 15.59 2.44
N ASN A 169 -10.52 14.48 2.49
CA ASN A 169 -11.51 14.18 3.55
C ASN A 169 -12.64 15.23 3.64
N SER A 170 -12.71 15.96 4.75
CA SER A 170 -13.78 16.93 5.04
C SER A 170 -13.47 18.35 4.55
N ILE A 171 -12.33 18.58 3.93
CA ILE A 171 -11.91 19.90 3.43
C ILE A 171 -11.50 19.84 1.95
N MET A 172 -11.59 20.97 1.28
CA MET A 172 -10.99 21.19 -0.04
C MET A 172 -9.98 22.33 0.05
N ARG A 173 -8.81 22.10 -0.50
CA ARG A 173 -7.70 23.07 -0.53
C ARG A 173 -7.54 23.62 -1.93
N LYS A 174 -7.36 24.94 -2.01
CA LYS A 174 -6.99 25.57 -3.27
C LYS A 174 -5.66 25.01 -3.77
N ALA A 175 -5.67 24.48 -4.98
CA ALA A 175 -4.48 23.84 -5.57
C ALA A 175 -3.55 24.91 -6.15
N ASP A 176 -2.30 24.94 -5.68
CA ASP A 176 -1.24 25.78 -6.25
C ASP A 176 -0.69 25.10 -7.50
N LEU A 177 -1.17 25.52 -8.67
CA LEU A 177 -0.89 24.89 -9.95
C LEU A 177 -0.43 25.92 -10.98
N SER A 178 0.43 25.51 -11.90
CA SER A 178 0.75 26.34 -13.07
C SER A 178 -0.52 26.60 -13.92
N ALA A 179 -0.55 27.70 -14.65
CA ALA A 179 -1.66 28.06 -15.52
C ALA A 179 -2.04 26.94 -16.51
N THR A 180 -1.04 26.23 -17.05
CA THR A 180 -1.24 25.10 -17.96
C THR A 180 -1.89 23.90 -17.25
N ALA A 181 -1.44 23.57 -16.03
CA ALA A 181 -2.01 22.48 -15.22
C ALA A 181 -3.44 22.82 -14.79
N THR A 182 -3.69 24.05 -14.36
CA THR A 182 -5.02 24.56 -14.03
C THR A 182 -6.00 24.40 -15.19
N GLY A 183 -5.62 24.81 -16.41
CA GLY A 183 -6.46 24.68 -17.59
C GLY A 183 -6.79 23.22 -17.91
N ARG A 184 -5.81 22.32 -17.81
CA ARG A 184 -6.02 20.88 -18.04
C ARG A 184 -6.97 20.26 -17.02
N ILE A 185 -6.78 20.57 -15.74
CA ILE A 185 -7.63 20.03 -14.67
C ILE A 185 -9.06 20.54 -14.79
N LYS A 186 -9.26 21.82 -15.10
CA LYS A 186 -10.61 22.36 -15.37
C LYS A 186 -11.30 21.61 -16.49
N GLY A 187 -10.61 21.39 -17.61
CA GLY A 187 -11.17 20.61 -18.72
C GLY A 187 -11.49 19.16 -18.34
N MET A 188 -10.67 18.52 -17.51
CA MET A 188 -10.94 17.15 -17.03
C MET A 188 -12.15 17.11 -16.07
N VAL A 189 -12.30 18.09 -15.19
CA VAL A 189 -13.46 18.19 -14.29
C VAL A 189 -14.73 18.42 -15.08
N GLU A 190 -14.72 19.31 -16.06
CA GLU A 190 -15.85 19.57 -16.95
C GLU A 190 -16.23 18.32 -17.77
N LEU A 191 -15.24 17.63 -18.34
CA LEU A 191 -15.48 16.38 -19.07
C LEU A 191 -16.11 15.31 -18.17
N ARG A 192 -15.63 15.18 -16.93
CA ARG A 192 -16.22 14.24 -15.94
C ARG A 192 -17.67 14.56 -15.68
N THR A 193 -18.03 15.83 -15.51
CA THR A 193 -19.41 16.27 -15.27
C THR A 193 -20.31 15.93 -16.47
N ILE A 194 -19.87 16.23 -17.69
CA ILE A 194 -20.61 15.91 -18.92
C ILE A 194 -20.82 14.40 -19.09
N VAL A 195 -19.78 13.60 -18.81
CA VAL A 195 -19.89 12.13 -18.87
C VAL A 195 -20.87 11.61 -17.81
N GLN A 196 -20.87 12.15 -16.60
CA GLN A 196 -21.81 11.76 -15.57
C GLN A 196 -23.25 12.09 -15.96
N GLU A 197 -23.49 13.29 -16.44
CA GLU A 197 -24.83 13.71 -16.95
C GLU A 197 -25.32 12.80 -18.09
N LEU A 198 -24.40 12.32 -18.95
CA LEU A 198 -24.74 11.41 -20.04
C LEU A 198 -25.12 10.00 -19.56
N ILE A 199 -24.49 9.55 -18.45
CA ILE A 199 -24.76 8.24 -17.85
C ILE A 199 -26.09 8.25 -17.08
N ASP A 200 -26.41 9.39 -16.47
CA ASP A 200 -27.62 9.58 -15.67
C ASP A 200 -28.86 9.87 -16.51
N TYR A 201 -28.70 10.10 -17.88
CA TYR A 201 -29.76 10.28 -18.85
C TYR A 201 -30.29 8.96 -19.40
#